data_13fd93869e3fdc53d438d2959287890a
#
_entry.id   13fd93869e3fdc53d438d2959287890a
#
_cell.length_a   1.000
_cell.length_b   1.000
_cell.length_c   1.000
_cell.angle_alpha   90.00
_cell.angle_beta   90.00
_cell.angle_gamma   90.00
#
_symmetry.space_group_name_H-M   'P 1'
#
loop_
_entity.id
_entity.type
_entity.pdbx_description
1 polymer ?
#
loop_
_entity_poly.entity_id
_entity_poly.type
_entity_poly.pdbx_seq_one_letter_code
_entity_poly.pdbx_strand_id
1 'polypeptide(L)'
;MTQHLSLYQFEACPFCIKVRRAIARLNLDIAVHDINRSPQYEEELIQGGGRRKVPCLRISQSDDSVKWLYESSEIVAYLEQKFLTAS
;
A
#
# COMPACT_ATOMS: atom_id res chain seq x y z
N MET A 1 5.03 -12.54 -7.25
CA MET A 1 4.01 -11.62 -7.69
C MET A 1 3.27 -11.07 -6.53
N THR A 2 2.86 -9.85 -6.59
CA THR A 2 2.27 -9.16 -5.45
C THR A 2 0.85 -8.70 -5.76
N GLN A 3 0.09 -9.54 -6.44
CA GLN A 3 -1.26 -9.17 -6.86
C GLN A 3 -2.21 -8.98 -5.68
N HIS A 4 -1.86 -9.51 -4.53
CA HIS A 4 -2.68 -9.36 -3.34
C HIS A 4 -2.43 -8.03 -2.61
N LEU A 5 -1.56 -7.19 -3.14
CA LEU A 5 -1.23 -5.91 -2.52
C LEU A 5 -1.64 -4.75 -3.41
N SER A 6 -2.16 -3.71 -2.80
CA SER A 6 -2.49 -2.46 -3.48
C SER A 6 -2.11 -1.30 -2.58
N LEU A 7 -1.52 -0.27 -3.16
CA LEU A 7 -1.13 0.92 -2.41
C LEU A 7 -2.07 2.07 -2.74
N TYR A 8 -2.71 2.63 -1.74
CA TYR A 8 -3.54 3.82 -1.89
C TYR A 8 -2.70 5.02 -1.47
N GLN A 9 -2.63 6.05 -2.32
CA GLN A 9 -1.65 7.11 -2.13
C GLN A 9 -2.03 8.40 -2.83
N PHE A 10 -1.27 9.48 -2.56
CA PHE A 10 -1.23 10.69 -3.35
C PHE A 10 0.11 10.73 -4.05
N GLU A 11 0.15 11.24 -5.25
CA GLU A 11 1.41 11.28 -6.00
C GLU A 11 2.45 12.19 -5.33
N ALA A 12 2.05 13.32 -4.81
CA ALA A 12 2.98 14.29 -4.26
C ALA A 12 3.24 14.15 -2.76
N CYS A 13 2.69 13.15 -2.12
CA CYS A 13 2.85 13.00 -0.67
C CYS A 13 4.24 12.46 -0.33
N PRO A 14 5.00 13.11 0.54
CA PRO A 14 6.35 12.63 0.88
C PRO A 14 6.36 11.23 1.48
N PHE A 15 5.37 10.91 2.30
CA PHE A 15 5.30 9.58 2.89
C PHE A 15 4.93 8.53 1.86
N CYS A 16 4.12 8.89 0.87
CA CYS A 16 3.81 8.00 -0.22
C CYS A 16 5.03 7.76 -1.10
N ILE A 17 5.83 8.80 -1.32
CA ILE A 17 7.08 8.67 -2.08
C ILE A 17 8.01 7.69 -1.38
N LYS A 18 8.09 7.75 -0.06
CA LYS A 18 8.92 6.84 0.70
C LYS A 18 8.53 5.38 0.46
N VAL A 19 7.23 5.11 0.45
CA VAL A 19 6.74 3.76 0.19
C VAL A 19 7.02 3.34 -1.25
N ARG A 20 6.79 4.24 -2.21
CA ARG A 20 7.05 3.91 -3.61
C ARG A 20 8.53 3.62 -3.85
N ARG A 21 9.43 4.32 -3.14
CA ARG A 21 10.85 4.03 -3.24
C ARG A 21 11.19 2.65 -2.72
N ALA A 22 10.55 2.23 -1.63
CA ALA A 22 10.76 0.89 -1.11
C ALA A 22 10.25 -0.17 -2.09
N ILE A 23 9.10 0.08 -2.70
CA ILE A 23 8.54 -0.81 -3.71
C ILE A 23 9.52 -0.97 -4.88
N ALA A 24 10.08 0.13 -5.34
CA ALA A 24 11.03 0.09 -6.45
C ALA A 24 12.33 -0.60 -6.06
N ARG A 25 12.83 -0.31 -4.87
CA ARG A 25 14.07 -0.90 -4.38
C ARG A 25 13.95 -2.42 -4.25
N LEU A 26 12.79 -2.88 -3.82
CA LEU A 26 12.53 -4.31 -3.66
C LEU A 26 12.06 -4.97 -4.96
N ASN A 27 11.93 -4.18 -6.02
CA ASN A 27 11.52 -4.68 -7.34
C ASN A 27 10.16 -5.38 -7.30
N LEU A 28 9.20 -4.76 -6.61
CA LEU A 28 7.88 -5.34 -6.46
C LEU A 28 6.91 -4.76 -7.48
N ASP A 29 5.92 -5.55 -7.86
CA ASP A 29 4.89 -5.13 -8.79
C ASP A 29 3.59 -5.01 -8.00
N ILE A 30 3.33 -3.82 -7.48
CA ILE A 30 2.16 -3.54 -6.65
C ILE A 30 1.32 -2.48 -7.34
N ALA A 31 0.01 -2.72 -7.42
CA ALA A 31 -0.90 -1.74 -8.02
C ALA A 31 -0.92 -0.49 -7.15
N VAL A 32 -0.84 0.68 -7.78
CA VAL A 32 -0.81 1.95 -7.07
C VAL A 32 -2.06 2.74 -7.47
N HIS A 33 -2.86 3.12 -6.48
CA HIS A 33 -4.12 3.81 -6.70
C HIS A 33 -4.05 5.21 -6.09
N ASP A 34 -4.14 6.23 -6.95
CA ASP A 34 -4.09 7.61 -6.49
C ASP A 34 -5.50 8.07 -6.14
N ILE A 35 -5.76 8.31 -4.87
CA ILE A 35 -7.10 8.64 -4.42
C ILE A 35 -7.52 10.06 -4.79
N ASN A 36 -6.58 10.90 -5.22
CA ASN A 36 -6.94 12.21 -5.73
C ASN A 36 -7.42 12.15 -7.18
N ARG A 37 -7.03 11.13 -7.91
CA ARG A 37 -7.42 11.01 -9.30
C ARG A 37 -8.72 10.23 -9.49
N SER A 38 -9.04 9.36 -8.55
CA SER A 38 -10.21 8.51 -8.70
C SER A 38 -11.00 8.50 -7.42
N PRO A 39 -12.20 9.08 -7.40
CA PRO A 39 -13.06 9.02 -6.22
C PRO A 39 -13.41 7.60 -5.78
N GLN A 40 -13.38 6.67 -6.72
CA GLN A 40 -13.63 5.28 -6.40
C GLN A 40 -12.57 4.72 -5.44
N TYR A 41 -11.32 5.06 -5.67
CA TYR A 41 -10.24 4.59 -4.80
C TYR A 41 -10.32 5.25 -3.42
N GLU A 42 -10.70 6.52 -3.38
CA GLU A 42 -10.88 7.19 -2.10
C GLU A 42 -11.99 6.51 -1.29
N GLU A 43 -13.09 6.17 -1.95
CA GLU A 43 -14.20 5.52 -1.28
C GLU A 43 -13.80 4.13 -0.79
N GLU A 44 -13.06 3.39 -1.59
CA GLU A 44 -12.57 2.08 -1.19
C GLU A 44 -11.71 2.18 0.07
N LEU A 45 -10.84 3.17 0.11
CA LEU A 45 -9.96 3.37 1.26
C LEU A 45 -10.75 3.70 2.52
N ILE A 46 -11.73 4.59 2.42
CA ILE A 46 -12.51 4.99 3.56
C ILE A 46 -13.39 3.84 4.06
N GLN A 47 -14.05 3.15 3.15
CA GLN A 47 -14.95 2.07 3.54
C GLN A 47 -14.20 0.86 4.07
N GLY A 48 -13.09 0.52 3.44
CA GLY A 48 -12.32 -0.64 3.86
C GLY A 48 -11.43 -0.38 5.05
N GLY A 49 -10.67 0.70 4.99
CA GLY A 49 -9.70 0.99 6.02
C GLY A 49 -10.24 1.84 7.16
N GLY A 50 -11.31 2.57 6.92
CA GLY A 50 -11.94 3.40 7.95
C GLY A 50 -11.43 4.82 8.02
N ARG A 51 -10.38 5.18 7.29
CA ARG A 51 -9.82 6.52 7.34
C ARG A 51 -9.32 6.96 5.99
N ARG A 52 -9.49 8.25 5.69
CA ARG A 52 -8.93 8.83 4.49
C ARG A 52 -7.51 9.29 4.81
N LYS A 53 -6.60 8.35 4.86
CA LYS A 53 -5.21 8.64 5.18
C LYS A 53 -4.31 7.83 4.27
N VAL A 54 -3.30 8.46 3.70
CA VAL A 54 -2.34 7.81 2.83
C VAL A 54 -0.92 8.02 3.34
N PRO A 55 0.00 7.14 3.04
CA PRO A 55 -0.18 5.93 2.25
C PRO A 55 -0.89 4.84 3.04
N CYS A 56 -1.58 3.95 2.34
CA CYS A 56 -2.23 2.81 2.97
C CYS A 56 -2.04 1.59 2.07
N LEU A 57 -1.58 0.50 2.64
CA LEU A 57 -1.38 -0.74 1.90
C LEU A 57 -2.54 -1.68 2.20
N ARG A 58 -3.23 -2.10 1.14
CA ARG A 58 -4.31 -3.07 1.26
C ARG A 58 -3.73 -4.45 0.99
N ILE A 59 -3.91 -5.35 1.93
CA ILE A 59 -3.34 -6.69 1.86
C ILE A 59 -4.48 -7.70 1.85
N SER A 60 -4.65 -8.38 0.73
CA SER A 60 -5.63 -9.47 0.64
C SER A 60 -4.97 -10.74 1.13
N GLN A 61 -5.58 -11.41 2.09
CA GLN A 61 -4.99 -12.59 2.67
C GLN A 61 -5.63 -13.86 2.12
N SER A 62 -5.00 -14.99 2.37
CA SER A 62 -5.44 -16.24 1.76
C SER A 62 -6.79 -16.72 2.26
N ASP A 63 -7.24 -16.22 3.42
CA ASP A 63 -8.54 -16.59 3.96
C ASP A 63 -9.63 -15.60 3.54
N ASP A 64 -9.38 -14.81 2.51
CA ASP A 64 -10.29 -13.79 1.97
C ASP A 64 -10.47 -12.58 2.87
N SER A 65 -9.75 -12.48 3.95
CA SER A 65 -9.78 -11.26 4.76
C SER A 65 -8.88 -10.20 4.13
N VAL A 66 -9.08 -8.95 4.52
CA VAL A 66 -8.28 -7.84 4.01
C VAL A 66 -7.75 -7.05 5.18
N LYS A 67 -6.46 -6.77 5.16
CA LYS A 67 -5.84 -5.94 6.18
C LYS A 67 -5.46 -4.63 5.54
N TRP A 68 -5.71 -3.53 6.24
CA TRP A 68 -5.36 -2.18 5.78
C TRP A 68 -4.28 -1.64 6.70
N LEU A 69 -3.10 -1.39 6.14
CA LEU A 69 -1.94 -0.98 6.92
C LEU A 69 -1.65 0.48 6.62
N TYR A 70 -1.82 1.32 7.63
CA TYR A 70 -1.50 2.74 7.51
C TYR A 70 -0.08 2.98 8.01
N GLU A 71 0.42 4.18 7.90
CA GLU A 71 1.76 4.59 8.33
C GLU A 71 2.87 4.09 7.41
N SER A 72 3.57 5.02 6.81
CA SER A 72 4.59 4.68 5.81
C SER A 72 5.68 3.78 6.37
N SER A 73 6.12 4.01 7.60
CA SER A 73 7.17 3.19 8.18
C SER A 73 6.72 1.76 8.42
N GLU A 74 5.45 1.57 8.80
CA GLU A 74 4.91 0.23 8.98
C GLU A 74 4.77 -0.50 7.64
N ILE A 75 4.38 0.23 6.61
CA ILE A 75 4.26 -0.35 5.28
C ILE A 75 5.62 -0.79 4.77
N VAL A 76 6.63 0.07 4.89
CA VAL A 76 7.97 -0.27 4.45
C VAL A 76 8.51 -1.46 5.22
N ALA A 77 8.28 -1.50 6.53
CA ALA A 77 8.73 -2.63 7.34
C ALA A 77 8.05 -3.93 6.91
N TYR A 78 6.76 -3.86 6.64
CA TYR A 78 6.02 -5.04 6.17
C TYR A 78 6.60 -5.55 4.84
N LEU A 79 6.84 -4.63 3.91
CA LEU A 79 7.35 -5.03 2.60
C LEU A 79 8.76 -5.62 2.71
N GLU A 80 9.60 -5.03 3.55
CA GLU A 80 10.95 -5.55 3.73
C GLU A 80 10.93 -6.92 4.39
N GLN A 81 10.07 -7.10 5.37
CA GLN A 81 9.98 -8.39 6.05
C GLN A 81 9.50 -9.49 5.12
N LYS A 82 8.56 -9.16 4.23
CA LYS A 82 7.99 -10.18 3.36
C LYS A 82 8.84 -10.44 2.11
N PHE A 83 9.50 -9.44 1.59
CA PHE A 83 10.14 -9.55 0.28
C PHE A 83 11.65 -9.34 0.29
N LEU A 84 12.21 -8.80 1.36
CA LEU A 84 13.64 -8.72 1.48
C LEU A 84 14.06 -9.94 2.27
N THR A 85 13.75 -11.09 1.82
CA THR A 85 14.07 -12.21 2.61
C THR A 85 15.44 -12.47 2.38
N ALA A 86 16.08 -12.58 3.28
CA ALA A 86 17.34 -12.87 3.29
C ALA A 86 17.75 -13.92 2.52
N SER A 87 17.63 -13.87 1.77
CA SER A 87 18.23 -14.84 1.15
C SER A 87 19.50 -15.04 1.49
#